data_b89fa565fb0a643a4aa1543b73799e86
#
_entry.id   b89fa565fb0a643a4aa1543b73799e86
#
_cell.length_a   1.000
_cell.length_b   1.000
_cell.length_c   1.000
_cell.angle_alpha   90.00
_cell.angle_beta   90.00
_cell.angle_gamma   90.00
#
_symmetry.space_group_name_H-M   'P 1'
#
loop_
_entity.id
_entity.type
_entity.pdbx_description
1 polymer ?
#
loop_
_entity_poly.entity_id
_entity_poly.type
_entity_poly.pdbx_seq_one_letter_code
_entity_poly.pdbx_strand_id
1 'polypeptide(L)'
;MNKVIYMETGSTDPTYNLAFEEYVLTHRMDGDYLILWQNDNTVVVGQNQNTAAEINRAFVEQHHINVVRRSTGGGAVYHDMGNLNFTFSLRTEDYDLRRQQSVIVEACRSLGIPAEISGRNDILTNGCKFSGNSFYSHNGRSFHNGTLLVRVDLANLGRYLTPSRAKLESKGVASVRSRVINLTELKPDLTVERLARAMVEAFEAVYGLTARPLRESDLDAAEIERRYWRFRSYEWVYGKSVPFSFSCSKRFVWGELTLQFAVENGVCADAAVWTDAMDADFAAPL
;
A
#
# COMPACT_ATOMS: atom_id res chain seq x y z
N MET A 1 17.54 -22.81 -8.35
CA MET A 1 16.58 -22.48 -9.44
C MET A 1 15.54 -21.54 -8.82
N ASN A 2 15.46 -20.31 -9.32
CA ASN A 2 14.43 -19.38 -8.87
C ASN A 2 13.06 -19.94 -9.29
N LYS A 3 12.12 -19.98 -8.35
CA LYS A 3 10.74 -20.38 -8.60
C LYS A 3 9.91 -19.08 -8.58
N VAL A 4 8.98 -18.95 -9.50
CA VAL A 4 7.97 -17.91 -9.45
C VAL A 4 6.66 -18.52 -8.96
N ILE A 5 6.03 -17.86 -8.00
CA ILE A 5 4.85 -18.35 -7.31
C ILE A 5 3.83 -17.21 -7.28
N TYR A 6 2.57 -17.51 -7.54
CA TYR A 6 1.51 -16.52 -7.42
C TYR A 6 0.40 -16.99 -6.49
N MET A 7 -0.33 -16.05 -5.93
CA MET A 7 -1.54 -16.31 -5.18
C MET A 7 -2.52 -15.15 -5.35
N GLU A 8 -3.78 -15.52 -5.51
CA GLU A 8 -4.91 -14.61 -5.37
C GLU A 8 -5.60 -14.94 -4.05
N THR A 9 -5.69 -13.97 -3.13
CA THR A 9 -6.44 -14.20 -1.90
C THR A 9 -7.93 -14.11 -2.21
N GLY A 10 -8.71 -15.09 -1.78
CA GLY A 10 -10.18 -15.05 -1.86
C GLY A 10 -10.82 -14.13 -0.83
N SER A 11 -10.03 -13.57 0.09
CA SER A 11 -10.50 -12.69 1.16
C SER A 11 -10.51 -11.23 0.71
N THR A 12 -11.57 -10.50 1.10
CA THR A 12 -11.65 -9.04 0.98
C THR A 12 -11.43 -8.34 2.32
N ASP A 13 -11.17 -9.09 3.40
CA ASP A 13 -10.81 -8.56 4.72
C ASP A 13 -9.40 -7.96 4.66
N PRO A 14 -9.25 -6.62 4.82
CA PRO A 14 -7.96 -5.95 4.72
C PRO A 14 -6.97 -6.41 5.80
N THR A 15 -7.46 -6.80 6.97
CA THR A 15 -6.61 -7.29 8.06
C THR A 15 -6.00 -8.64 7.72
N TYR A 16 -6.80 -9.54 7.16
CA TYR A 16 -6.32 -10.84 6.68
C TYR A 16 -5.29 -10.67 5.56
N ASN A 17 -5.59 -9.82 4.58
CA ASN A 17 -4.70 -9.59 3.44
C ASN A 17 -3.33 -9.04 3.87
N LEU A 18 -3.28 -8.10 4.83
CA LEU A 18 -2.02 -7.60 5.39
C LEU A 18 -1.29 -8.65 6.21
N ALA A 19 -2.01 -9.47 6.98
CA ALA A 19 -1.41 -10.55 7.76
C ALA A 19 -0.80 -11.62 6.85
N PHE A 20 -1.50 -11.96 5.77
CA PHE A 20 -1.03 -12.89 4.75
C PHE A 20 0.19 -12.35 3.99
N GLU A 21 0.15 -11.08 3.56
CA GLU A 21 1.28 -10.41 2.90
C GLU A 21 2.55 -10.48 3.76
N GLU A 22 2.45 -10.14 5.04
CA GLU A 22 3.58 -10.20 5.97
C GLU A 22 4.04 -11.64 6.25
N TYR A 23 3.11 -12.60 6.32
CA TYR A 23 3.47 -14.02 6.44
C TYR A 23 4.34 -14.47 5.27
N VAL A 24 3.95 -14.16 4.03
CA VAL A 24 4.76 -14.51 2.85
C VAL A 24 6.13 -13.86 2.91
N LEU A 25 6.20 -12.57 3.27
CA LEU A 25 7.47 -11.85 3.41
C LEU A 25 8.41 -12.51 4.41
N THR A 26 7.88 -12.96 5.55
CA THR A 26 8.72 -13.41 6.69
C THR A 26 8.97 -14.91 6.74
N HIS A 27 8.15 -15.74 6.06
CA HIS A 27 8.19 -17.21 6.17
C HIS A 27 8.47 -17.92 4.85
N ARG A 28 8.31 -17.25 3.70
CA ARG A 28 8.46 -17.88 2.40
C ARG A 28 9.73 -17.42 1.71
N MET A 29 10.78 -18.28 1.81
CA MET A 29 12.12 -18.00 1.24
C MET A 29 12.42 -18.80 -0.03
N ASP A 30 11.45 -19.59 -0.51
CA ASP A 30 11.64 -20.62 -1.53
C ASP A 30 11.37 -20.16 -2.97
N GLY A 31 11.11 -18.86 -3.17
CA GLY A 31 10.84 -18.31 -4.51
C GLY A 31 10.56 -16.82 -4.53
N ASP A 32 10.23 -16.33 -5.72
CA ASP A 32 9.74 -14.99 -5.99
C ASP A 32 8.22 -15.04 -6.06
N TYR A 33 7.55 -14.20 -5.32
CA TYR A 33 6.11 -14.23 -5.13
C TYR A 33 5.41 -13.04 -5.77
N LEU A 34 4.30 -13.29 -6.45
CA LEU A 34 3.29 -12.31 -6.82
C LEU A 34 2.00 -12.64 -6.06
N ILE A 35 1.55 -11.74 -5.21
CA ILE A 35 0.28 -11.83 -4.49
C ILE A 35 -0.67 -10.80 -5.07
N LEU A 36 -1.88 -11.21 -5.41
CA LEU A 36 -2.96 -10.35 -5.88
C LEU A 36 -4.12 -10.40 -4.89
N TRP A 37 -4.67 -9.25 -4.54
CA TRP A 37 -5.67 -9.15 -3.50
C TRP A 37 -6.53 -7.88 -3.62
N GLN A 38 -7.72 -7.91 -3.03
CA GLN A 38 -8.64 -6.79 -2.98
C GLN A 38 -9.07 -6.54 -1.53
N ASN A 39 -9.33 -5.28 -1.19
CA ASN A 39 -9.95 -4.90 0.07
C ASN A 39 -11.30 -4.29 -0.20
N ASP A 40 -12.30 -4.70 0.59
CA ASP A 40 -13.59 -4.05 0.55
C ASP A 40 -13.56 -2.80 1.45
N ASN A 41 -13.93 -1.66 0.86
CA ASN A 41 -14.25 -0.41 1.53
C ASN A 41 -13.28 -0.05 2.68
N THR A 42 -12.01 0.20 2.34
CA THR A 42 -10.91 0.28 3.31
C THR A 42 -10.06 1.52 3.14
N VAL A 43 -9.75 2.21 4.23
CA VAL A 43 -8.63 3.15 4.34
C VAL A 43 -7.40 2.41 4.86
N VAL A 44 -6.31 2.45 4.10
CA VAL A 44 -5.01 1.87 4.50
C VAL A 44 -4.04 2.99 4.79
N VAL A 45 -3.63 3.14 6.05
CA VAL A 45 -2.64 4.12 6.47
C VAL A 45 -1.22 3.56 6.42
N GLY A 46 -0.24 4.41 6.17
CA GLY A 46 1.17 4.02 6.17
C GLY A 46 1.70 3.77 7.57
N GLN A 47 2.80 3.01 7.65
CA GLN A 47 3.43 2.57 8.90
C GLN A 47 3.60 3.69 9.93
N ASN A 48 4.08 4.85 9.50
CA ASN A 48 4.51 5.94 10.38
C ASN A 48 3.50 7.11 10.42
N GLN A 49 2.28 6.92 9.89
CA GLN A 49 1.28 7.99 9.89
C GLN A 49 0.45 8.02 11.18
N ASN A 50 0.04 9.22 11.58
CA ASN A 50 -0.97 9.41 12.62
C ASN A 50 -2.36 9.09 12.04
N THR A 51 -2.88 7.90 12.30
CA THR A 51 -4.17 7.46 11.77
C THR A 51 -5.30 8.44 12.07
N ALA A 52 -5.36 8.95 13.30
CA ALA A 52 -6.42 9.87 13.72
C ALA A 52 -6.39 11.22 12.96
N ALA A 53 -5.20 11.65 12.51
CA ALA A 53 -5.04 12.87 11.73
C ALA A 53 -5.31 12.65 10.22
N GLU A 54 -5.08 11.43 9.72
CA GLU A 54 -5.20 11.10 8.29
C GLU A 54 -6.64 10.77 7.85
N ILE A 55 -7.52 10.39 8.79
CA ILE A 55 -8.89 9.97 8.46
C ILE A 55 -9.94 10.97 8.94
N ASN A 56 -11.02 11.09 8.20
CA ASN A 56 -12.23 11.72 8.68
C ASN A 56 -13.02 10.70 9.53
N ARG A 57 -12.75 10.68 10.84
CA ARG A 57 -13.27 9.66 11.75
C ARG A 57 -14.80 9.55 11.72
N ALA A 58 -15.51 10.69 11.79
CA ALA A 58 -16.98 10.68 11.78
C ALA A 58 -17.54 10.07 10.50
N PHE A 59 -16.92 10.38 9.36
CA PHE A 59 -17.33 9.86 8.07
C PHE A 59 -17.00 8.35 7.92
N VAL A 60 -15.83 7.92 8.40
CA VAL A 60 -15.39 6.52 8.41
C VAL A 60 -16.33 5.67 9.25
N GLU A 61 -16.70 6.11 10.45
CA GLU A 61 -17.64 5.43 11.34
C GLU A 61 -19.05 5.36 10.73
N GLN A 62 -19.56 6.46 10.19
CA GLN A 62 -20.89 6.54 9.56
C GLN A 62 -21.03 5.60 8.37
N HIS A 63 -19.97 5.41 7.59
CA HIS A 63 -19.99 4.61 6.36
C HIS A 63 -19.39 3.20 6.54
N HIS A 64 -19.11 2.80 7.78
CA HIS A 64 -18.54 1.49 8.12
C HIS A 64 -17.27 1.14 7.32
N ILE A 65 -16.38 2.14 7.17
CA ILE A 65 -15.12 1.99 6.45
C ILE A 65 -14.12 1.24 7.33
N ASN A 66 -13.49 0.21 6.80
CA ASN A 66 -12.38 -0.44 7.46
C ASN A 66 -11.17 0.51 7.52
N VAL A 67 -10.49 0.52 8.66
CA VAL A 67 -9.24 1.27 8.82
C VAL A 67 -8.15 0.30 9.25
N VAL A 68 -7.11 0.21 8.45
CA VAL A 68 -5.97 -0.67 8.74
C VAL A 68 -4.66 0.08 8.51
N ARG A 69 -3.59 -0.40 9.17
CA ARG A 69 -2.23 0.11 9.00
C ARG A 69 -1.37 -0.94 8.33
N ARG A 70 -0.71 -0.60 7.21
CA ARG A 70 0.25 -1.48 6.54
C ARG A 70 1.65 -1.36 7.14
N SER A 71 2.51 -2.35 6.86
CA SER A 71 3.91 -2.37 7.30
C SER A 71 4.85 -1.53 6.42
N THR A 72 4.36 -0.93 5.33
CA THR A 72 5.13 -0.06 4.45
C THR A 72 4.89 1.41 4.75
N GLY A 73 5.87 2.25 4.40
CA GLY A 73 5.75 3.70 4.50
C GLY A 73 4.80 4.32 3.47
N GLY A 74 4.84 5.65 3.37
CA GLY A 74 4.00 6.42 2.45
C GLY A 74 2.67 6.88 3.06
N GLY A 75 1.87 7.59 2.25
CA GLY A 75 0.60 8.18 2.65
C GLY A 75 -0.58 7.21 2.71
N ALA A 76 -1.68 7.66 3.31
CA ALA A 76 -2.93 6.92 3.34
C ALA A 76 -3.58 6.81 1.96
N VAL A 77 -4.21 5.68 1.70
CA VAL A 77 -4.94 5.36 0.47
C VAL A 77 -6.31 4.77 0.79
N TYR A 78 -7.22 4.83 -0.19
CA TYR A 78 -8.52 4.19 -0.10
C TYR A 78 -8.62 3.06 -1.13
N HIS A 79 -9.15 1.93 -0.71
CA HIS A 79 -9.42 0.75 -1.51
C HIS A 79 -10.91 0.41 -1.50
N ASP A 80 -11.44 0.07 -2.65
CA ASP A 80 -12.72 -0.58 -2.84
C ASP A 80 -12.55 -1.78 -3.79
N MET A 81 -13.63 -2.46 -4.12
CA MET A 81 -13.61 -3.61 -5.02
C MET A 81 -13.26 -3.28 -6.48
N GLY A 82 -13.11 -2.00 -6.81
CA GLY A 82 -12.57 -1.52 -8.10
C GLY A 82 -11.05 -1.39 -8.12
N ASN A 83 -10.36 -1.64 -7.00
CA ASN A 83 -8.91 -1.63 -6.88
C ASN A 83 -8.35 -3.05 -6.81
N LEU A 84 -7.34 -3.35 -7.61
CA LEU A 84 -6.51 -4.55 -7.45
C LEU A 84 -5.22 -4.17 -6.74
N ASN A 85 -4.92 -4.82 -5.63
CA ASN A 85 -3.62 -4.72 -4.99
C ASN A 85 -2.70 -5.81 -5.51
N PHE A 86 -1.42 -5.50 -5.58
CA PHE A 86 -0.37 -6.47 -5.89
C PHE A 86 0.77 -6.36 -4.88
N THR A 87 1.48 -7.48 -4.66
CA THR A 87 2.70 -7.53 -3.86
C THR A 87 3.69 -8.47 -4.52
N PHE A 88 4.85 -7.96 -4.88
CA PHE A 88 6.02 -8.77 -5.21
C PHE A 88 6.84 -8.98 -3.95
N SER A 89 7.15 -10.21 -3.58
CA SER A 89 8.03 -10.54 -2.46
C SER A 89 9.19 -11.41 -2.95
N LEU A 90 10.42 -10.90 -2.80
CA LEU A 90 11.64 -11.52 -3.31
C LEU A 90 12.74 -11.49 -2.24
N ARG A 91 13.80 -12.28 -2.45
CA ARG A 91 15.03 -12.07 -1.67
C ARG A 91 15.60 -10.68 -1.99
N THR A 92 16.15 -10.01 -0.99
CA THR A 92 16.69 -8.65 -1.17
C THR A 92 17.83 -8.62 -2.20
N GLU A 93 18.61 -9.68 -2.32
CA GLU A 93 19.67 -9.80 -3.34
C GLU A 93 19.15 -9.91 -4.78
N ASP A 94 17.92 -10.43 -4.97
CA ASP A 94 17.25 -10.59 -6.27
C ASP A 94 16.30 -9.41 -6.57
N TYR A 95 16.23 -8.41 -5.68
CA TYR A 95 15.29 -7.31 -5.79
C TYR A 95 15.65 -6.36 -6.91
N ASP A 96 14.81 -6.30 -7.93
CA ASP A 96 14.90 -5.37 -9.05
C ASP A 96 13.55 -4.68 -9.27
N LEU A 97 13.45 -3.46 -8.74
CA LEU A 97 12.23 -2.65 -8.84
C LEU A 97 11.78 -2.43 -10.29
N ARG A 98 12.72 -2.19 -11.20
CA ARG A 98 12.38 -1.93 -12.61
C ARG A 98 11.79 -3.17 -13.27
N ARG A 99 12.31 -4.34 -12.96
CA ARG A 99 11.77 -5.61 -13.43
C ARG A 99 10.35 -5.83 -12.91
N GLN A 100 10.09 -5.56 -11.64
CA GLN A 100 8.75 -5.69 -11.06
C GLN A 100 7.77 -4.69 -11.67
N GLN A 101 8.16 -3.43 -11.84
CA GLN A 101 7.35 -2.42 -12.51
C GLN A 101 7.07 -2.79 -13.98
N SER A 102 8.02 -3.45 -14.66
CA SER A 102 7.82 -3.89 -16.04
C SER A 102 6.74 -4.98 -16.17
N VAL A 103 6.50 -5.77 -15.11
CA VAL A 103 5.36 -6.73 -15.08
C VAL A 103 4.04 -5.97 -15.19
N ILE A 104 3.87 -4.87 -14.46
CA ILE A 104 2.66 -4.07 -14.49
C ILE A 104 2.47 -3.41 -15.85
N VAL A 105 3.56 -2.86 -16.41
CA VAL A 105 3.55 -2.24 -17.74
C VAL A 105 3.19 -3.27 -18.82
N GLU A 106 3.75 -4.46 -18.75
CA GLU A 106 3.49 -5.55 -19.71
C GLU A 106 2.05 -6.07 -19.59
N ALA A 107 1.54 -6.24 -18.37
CA ALA A 107 0.14 -6.60 -18.14
C ALA A 107 -0.82 -5.57 -18.77
N CYS A 108 -0.56 -4.27 -18.58
CA CYS A 108 -1.36 -3.22 -19.21
C CYS A 108 -1.24 -3.25 -20.74
N ARG A 109 -0.01 -3.42 -21.26
CA ARG A 109 0.24 -3.48 -22.71
C ARG A 109 -0.48 -4.65 -23.39
N SER A 110 -0.48 -5.84 -22.76
CA SER A 110 -1.20 -7.01 -23.28
C SER A 110 -2.71 -6.78 -23.41
N LEU A 111 -3.24 -5.88 -22.58
CA LEU A 111 -4.64 -5.45 -22.59
C LEU A 111 -4.90 -4.25 -23.53
N GLY A 112 -3.88 -3.76 -24.23
CA GLY A 112 -4.00 -2.60 -25.12
C GLY A 112 -4.02 -1.24 -24.39
N ILE A 113 -3.56 -1.20 -23.14
CA ILE A 113 -3.49 0.01 -22.32
C ILE A 113 -2.04 0.51 -22.31
N PRO A 114 -1.74 1.73 -22.79
CA PRO A 114 -0.41 2.30 -22.70
C PRO A 114 -0.07 2.57 -21.23
N ALA A 115 1.09 2.14 -20.78
CA ALA A 115 1.58 2.35 -19.43
C ALA A 115 3.06 2.69 -19.42
N GLU A 116 3.46 3.57 -18.54
CA GLU A 116 4.84 4.01 -18.37
C GLU A 116 5.21 4.20 -16.88
N ILE A 117 6.45 3.90 -16.56
CA ILE A 117 6.99 4.08 -15.22
C ILE A 117 7.39 5.56 -15.06
N SER A 118 6.90 6.19 -13.99
CA SER A 118 7.20 7.60 -13.70
C SER A 118 7.76 7.80 -12.29
N GLY A 119 8.89 8.48 -12.20
CA GLY A 119 9.55 8.75 -10.93
C GLY A 119 9.97 7.49 -10.19
N ARG A 120 9.76 7.48 -8.86
CA ARG A 120 10.17 6.37 -7.99
C ARG A 120 9.08 5.34 -7.79
N ASN A 121 7.81 5.77 -7.73
CA ASN A 121 6.72 4.97 -7.19
C ASN A 121 5.38 5.14 -7.92
N ASP A 122 5.37 5.72 -9.13
CA ASP A 122 4.13 5.89 -9.89
C ASP A 122 4.21 5.15 -11.24
N ILE A 123 3.07 4.60 -11.66
CA ILE A 123 2.89 4.13 -13.04
C ILE A 123 1.71 4.91 -13.62
N LEU A 124 1.96 5.47 -14.79
CA LEU A 124 1.05 6.38 -15.48
C LEU A 124 0.49 5.75 -16.75
N THR A 125 -0.67 6.24 -17.13
CA THR A 125 -1.23 6.10 -18.48
C THR A 125 -1.73 7.46 -18.93
N ASN A 126 -1.37 7.89 -20.13
CA ASN A 126 -1.71 9.22 -20.66
C ASN A 126 -1.39 10.37 -19.69
N GLY A 127 -0.26 10.26 -18.97
CA GLY A 127 0.17 11.25 -17.98
C GLY A 127 -0.58 11.24 -16.65
N CYS A 128 -1.58 10.35 -16.47
CA CYS A 128 -2.35 10.19 -15.25
C CYS A 128 -1.95 8.93 -14.50
N LYS A 129 -1.86 9.01 -13.17
CA LYS A 129 -1.49 7.90 -12.30
C LYS A 129 -2.64 6.92 -12.14
N PHE A 130 -2.39 5.63 -12.39
CA PHE A 130 -3.31 4.54 -12.08
C PHE A 130 -2.75 3.53 -11.06
N SER A 131 -1.46 3.65 -10.73
CA SER A 131 -0.78 2.79 -9.76
C SER A 131 0.13 3.59 -8.85
N GLY A 132 -0.01 3.40 -7.55
CA GLY A 132 0.90 3.89 -6.52
C GLY A 132 1.59 2.73 -5.85
N ASN A 133 2.88 2.89 -5.54
CA ASN A 133 3.72 1.80 -5.05
C ASN A 133 4.38 2.17 -3.72
N SER A 134 4.63 1.17 -2.88
CA SER A 134 5.43 1.28 -1.66
C SER A 134 6.36 0.07 -1.52
N PHE A 135 7.35 0.20 -0.66
CA PHE A 135 8.46 -0.74 -0.57
C PHE A 135 8.79 -1.00 0.89
N TYR A 136 9.25 -2.22 1.18
CA TYR A 136 9.74 -2.58 2.50
C TYR A 136 10.74 -3.71 2.38
N SER A 137 11.78 -3.69 3.23
CA SER A 137 12.78 -4.76 3.32
C SER A 137 12.93 -5.20 4.76
N HIS A 138 12.94 -6.49 5.00
CA HIS A 138 13.08 -7.07 6.33
C HIS A 138 13.75 -8.44 6.24
N ASN A 139 14.78 -8.69 7.05
CA ASN A 139 15.45 -9.97 7.20
C ASN A 139 15.83 -10.67 5.88
N GLY A 140 16.43 -9.92 4.95
CA GLY A 140 16.89 -10.48 3.67
C GLY A 140 15.78 -10.69 2.63
N ARG A 141 14.56 -10.26 2.91
CA ARG A 141 13.44 -10.18 1.96
C ARG A 141 13.04 -8.74 1.73
N SER A 142 12.64 -8.48 0.50
CA SER A 142 12.08 -7.18 0.11
C SER A 142 10.74 -7.41 -0.57
N PHE A 143 9.80 -6.54 -0.31
CA PHE A 143 8.59 -6.49 -1.11
C PHE A 143 8.31 -5.10 -1.67
N HIS A 144 7.66 -5.12 -2.80
CA HIS A 144 7.11 -4.01 -3.52
C HIS A 144 5.61 -4.24 -3.65
N ASN A 145 4.81 -3.44 -3.03
CA ASN A 145 3.37 -3.52 -3.12
C ASN A 145 2.76 -2.24 -3.71
N GLY A 146 1.55 -2.35 -4.18
CA GLY A 146 0.88 -1.21 -4.76
C GLY A 146 -0.57 -1.49 -5.16
N THR A 147 -1.14 -0.47 -5.77
CA THR A 147 -2.54 -0.43 -6.20
C THR A 147 -2.63 -0.34 -7.72
N LEU A 148 -3.68 -0.91 -8.30
CA LEU A 148 -4.06 -0.76 -9.70
C LEU A 148 -5.52 -0.29 -9.74
N LEU A 149 -5.74 0.96 -10.14
CA LEU A 149 -7.06 1.57 -10.17
C LEU A 149 -7.82 1.10 -11.41
N VAL A 150 -8.65 0.07 -11.28
CA VAL A 150 -9.47 -0.46 -12.38
C VAL A 150 -10.76 0.35 -12.51
N ARG A 151 -11.57 0.40 -11.45
CA ARG A 151 -12.85 1.13 -11.38
C ARG A 151 -13.13 1.59 -9.95
N VAL A 152 -12.22 2.33 -9.36
CA VAL A 152 -12.33 2.85 -7.99
C VAL A 152 -13.26 4.05 -7.95
N ASP A 153 -14.06 4.20 -6.90
CA ASP A 153 -14.80 5.43 -6.64
C ASP A 153 -13.86 6.55 -6.17
N LEU A 154 -13.29 7.27 -7.13
CA LEU A 154 -12.36 8.37 -6.89
C LEU A 154 -13.01 9.56 -6.14
N ALA A 155 -14.34 9.68 -6.16
CA ALA A 155 -15.03 10.75 -5.43
C ALA A 155 -14.97 10.54 -3.92
N ASN A 156 -14.94 9.30 -3.47
CA ASN A 156 -14.86 8.93 -2.07
C ASN A 156 -13.47 9.14 -1.45
N LEU A 157 -12.42 9.03 -2.27
CA LEU A 157 -11.03 9.22 -1.79
C LEU A 157 -10.84 10.53 -1.02
N GLY A 158 -11.42 11.62 -1.50
CA GLY A 158 -11.32 12.93 -0.85
C GLY A 158 -12.26 13.12 0.37
N ARG A 159 -13.17 12.17 0.63
CA ARG A 159 -14.10 12.22 1.76
C ARG A 159 -13.58 11.45 2.98
N TYR A 160 -12.87 10.35 2.73
CA TYR A 160 -12.33 9.48 3.78
C TYR A 160 -11.02 9.98 4.37
N LEU A 161 -10.20 10.64 3.54
CA LEU A 161 -8.89 11.13 3.93
C LEU A 161 -8.92 12.62 4.25
N THR A 162 -8.15 13.01 5.25
CA THR A 162 -7.92 14.41 5.62
C THR A 162 -6.47 14.78 5.27
N PRO A 163 -6.17 15.13 3.99
CA PRO A 163 -4.82 15.49 3.62
C PRO A 163 -4.39 16.77 4.34
N SER A 164 -3.13 16.81 4.82
CA SER A 164 -2.61 18.00 5.49
C SER A 164 -2.67 19.24 4.58
N ARG A 165 -2.84 20.41 5.19
CA ARG A 165 -2.87 21.70 4.47
C ARG A 165 -1.61 21.92 3.64
N ALA A 166 -0.45 21.57 4.17
CA ALA A 166 0.83 21.64 3.47
C ALA A 166 0.88 20.73 2.23
N LYS A 167 0.25 19.53 2.29
CA LYS A 167 0.12 18.61 1.15
C LYS A 167 -0.82 19.16 0.07
N LEU A 168 -1.88 19.83 0.48
CA LEU A 168 -2.80 20.50 -0.44
C LEU A 168 -2.15 21.73 -1.09
N GLU A 169 -1.44 22.54 -0.33
CA GLU A 169 -0.74 23.73 -0.82
C GLU A 169 0.41 23.36 -1.78
N SER A 170 1.18 22.31 -1.49
CA SER A 170 2.30 21.87 -2.34
C SER A 170 1.87 21.24 -3.66
N LYS A 171 0.67 20.65 -3.73
CA LYS A 171 0.18 19.92 -4.92
C LYS A 171 -1.01 20.59 -5.61
N GLY A 172 -1.70 21.52 -4.93
CA GLY A 172 -2.95 22.13 -5.37
C GLY A 172 -4.13 21.15 -5.33
N VAL A 173 -5.28 21.56 -4.80
CA VAL A 173 -6.47 20.68 -4.66
C VAL A 173 -6.95 20.15 -6.02
N ALA A 174 -6.91 20.98 -7.07
CA ALA A 174 -7.28 20.60 -8.44
C ALA A 174 -6.28 19.61 -9.05
N SER A 175 -4.98 19.71 -8.72
CA SER A 175 -3.93 18.86 -9.32
C SER A 175 -3.88 17.45 -8.74
N VAL A 176 -4.45 17.22 -7.55
CA VAL A 176 -4.54 15.88 -6.95
C VAL A 176 -5.62 15.05 -7.63
N ARG A 177 -6.78 15.65 -7.93
CA ARG A 177 -7.88 14.98 -8.67
C ARG A 177 -7.59 14.76 -10.16
N SER A 178 -6.87 15.69 -10.79
CA SER A 178 -6.57 15.61 -12.23
C SER A 178 -5.43 14.64 -12.58
N ARG A 179 -4.80 14.00 -11.58
CA ARG A 179 -3.62 13.13 -11.78
C ARG A 179 -3.87 11.64 -11.63
N VAL A 180 -5.05 11.23 -11.23
CA VAL A 180 -5.41 9.80 -11.11
C VAL A 180 -6.48 9.43 -12.11
N ILE A 181 -6.41 8.20 -12.62
CA ILE A 181 -7.33 7.69 -13.63
C ILE A 181 -7.65 6.21 -13.33
N ASN A 182 -8.89 5.81 -13.57
CA ASN A 182 -9.27 4.42 -13.63
C ASN A 182 -8.92 3.82 -14.99
N LEU A 183 -8.41 2.60 -15.02
CA LEU A 183 -8.11 1.92 -16.28
C LEU A 183 -9.34 1.67 -17.15
N THR A 184 -10.54 1.61 -16.55
CA THR A 184 -11.82 1.51 -17.27
C THR A 184 -12.17 2.76 -18.08
N GLU A 185 -11.53 3.90 -17.85
CA GLU A 185 -11.69 5.09 -18.69
C GLU A 185 -11.04 4.90 -20.08
N LEU A 186 -10.00 4.04 -20.16
CA LEU A 186 -9.33 3.68 -21.40
C LEU A 186 -9.88 2.38 -21.99
N LYS A 187 -10.30 1.44 -21.14
CA LYS A 187 -10.84 0.14 -21.51
C LYS A 187 -12.10 -0.16 -20.69
N PRO A 188 -13.29 0.28 -21.13
CA PRO A 188 -14.52 0.18 -20.36
C PRO A 188 -14.95 -1.24 -19.98
N ASP A 189 -14.54 -2.25 -20.75
CA ASP A 189 -14.80 -3.68 -20.51
C ASP A 189 -13.77 -4.36 -19.60
N LEU A 190 -12.79 -3.62 -19.07
CA LEU A 190 -11.79 -4.18 -18.16
C LEU A 190 -12.42 -4.54 -16.82
N THR A 191 -12.16 -5.76 -16.36
CA THR A 191 -12.49 -6.21 -15.01
C THR A 191 -11.22 -6.44 -14.18
N VAL A 192 -11.38 -6.48 -12.86
CA VAL A 192 -10.29 -6.76 -11.93
C VAL A 192 -9.70 -8.15 -12.19
N GLU A 193 -10.54 -9.15 -12.42
CA GLU A 193 -10.13 -10.53 -12.70
C GLU A 193 -9.34 -10.64 -14.02
N ARG A 194 -9.72 -9.83 -15.03
CA ARG A 194 -8.99 -9.79 -16.29
C ARG A 194 -7.61 -9.17 -16.14
N LEU A 195 -7.51 -8.11 -15.34
CA LEU A 195 -6.22 -7.50 -15.02
C LEU A 195 -5.36 -8.43 -14.15
N ALA A 196 -5.94 -9.10 -13.16
CA ALA A 196 -5.23 -10.08 -12.31
C ALA A 196 -4.59 -11.19 -13.15
N ARG A 197 -5.34 -11.73 -14.10
CA ARG A 197 -4.84 -12.73 -15.05
C ARG A 197 -3.68 -12.21 -15.89
N ALA A 198 -3.83 -11.00 -16.45
CA ALA A 198 -2.77 -10.37 -17.23
C ALA A 198 -1.51 -10.11 -16.38
N MET A 199 -1.66 -9.80 -15.07
CA MET A 199 -0.53 -9.66 -14.15
C MET A 199 0.24 -10.96 -13.96
N VAL A 200 -0.44 -12.11 -13.84
CA VAL A 200 0.22 -13.41 -13.73
C VAL A 200 0.95 -13.77 -15.02
N GLU A 201 0.29 -13.61 -16.18
CA GLU A 201 0.88 -13.86 -17.50
C GLU A 201 2.11 -12.96 -17.74
N ALA A 202 2.04 -11.69 -17.40
CA ALA A 202 3.16 -10.76 -17.50
C ALA A 202 4.30 -11.12 -16.53
N PHE A 203 3.97 -11.60 -15.33
CA PHE A 203 4.96 -12.06 -14.35
C PHE A 203 5.75 -13.27 -14.91
N GLU A 204 5.05 -14.23 -15.51
CA GLU A 204 5.69 -15.37 -16.20
C GLU A 204 6.60 -14.91 -17.35
N ALA A 205 6.09 -14.01 -18.20
CA ALA A 205 6.83 -13.52 -19.37
C ALA A 205 8.10 -12.74 -18.97
N VAL A 206 8.00 -11.83 -18.01
CA VAL A 206 9.13 -10.99 -17.56
C VAL A 206 10.18 -11.80 -16.81
N TYR A 207 9.75 -12.82 -16.06
CA TYR A 207 10.66 -13.69 -15.30
C TYR A 207 11.17 -14.88 -16.13
N GLY A 208 10.54 -15.19 -17.26
CA GLY A 208 10.90 -16.31 -18.14
C GLY A 208 10.65 -17.68 -17.49
N LEU A 209 9.67 -17.77 -16.59
CA LEU A 209 9.36 -18.96 -15.77
C LEU A 209 7.84 -19.13 -15.68
N THR A 210 7.38 -20.36 -15.61
CA THR A 210 5.97 -20.63 -15.32
C THR A 210 5.68 -20.48 -13.84
N ALA A 211 4.69 -19.67 -13.50
CA ALA A 211 4.30 -19.41 -12.13
C ALA A 211 3.50 -20.58 -11.54
N ARG A 212 3.82 -20.93 -10.29
CA ARG A 212 3.08 -21.95 -9.54
C ARG A 212 2.05 -21.30 -8.66
N PRO A 213 0.80 -21.78 -8.61
CA PRO A 213 -0.15 -21.28 -7.63
C PRO A 213 0.27 -21.70 -6.22
N LEU A 214 0.26 -20.77 -5.29
CA LEU A 214 0.35 -21.05 -3.87
C LEU A 214 -1.05 -21.46 -3.37
N ARG A 215 -1.13 -22.57 -2.65
CA ARG A 215 -2.39 -23.11 -2.12
C ARG A 215 -2.53 -22.74 -0.64
N GLU A 216 -3.76 -22.56 -0.17
CA GLU A 216 -4.03 -22.35 1.26
C GLU A 216 -3.46 -23.46 2.14
N SER A 217 -3.48 -24.71 1.66
CA SER A 217 -2.86 -25.86 2.35
C SER A 217 -1.34 -25.75 2.55
N ASP A 218 -0.68 -24.85 1.82
CA ASP A 218 0.77 -24.62 1.91
C ASP A 218 1.12 -23.56 2.94
N LEU A 219 0.11 -23.00 3.62
CA LEU A 219 0.23 -21.89 4.57
C LEU A 219 0.16 -22.40 6.00
N ASP A 220 0.87 -21.71 6.89
CA ASP A 220 0.68 -21.86 8.33
C ASP A 220 -0.44 -20.93 8.81
N ALA A 221 -1.64 -21.49 8.95
CA ALA A 221 -2.83 -20.74 9.34
C ALA A 221 -2.68 -20.10 10.74
N ALA A 222 -1.99 -20.78 11.68
CA ALA A 222 -1.79 -20.25 13.03
C ALA A 222 -0.88 -19.01 13.02
N GLU A 223 0.15 -19.02 12.17
CA GLU A 223 1.04 -17.87 11.99
C GLU A 223 0.34 -16.68 11.32
N ILE A 224 -0.56 -16.95 10.36
CA ILE A 224 -1.38 -15.90 9.73
C ILE A 224 -2.37 -15.34 10.76
N GLU A 225 -3.04 -16.19 11.53
CA GLU A 225 -3.98 -15.77 12.57
C GLU A 225 -3.31 -14.91 13.65
N ARG A 226 -2.12 -15.26 14.09
CA ARG A 226 -1.36 -14.46 15.06
C ARG A 226 -1.09 -13.05 14.53
N ARG A 227 -0.75 -12.91 13.24
CA ARG A 227 -0.56 -11.62 12.57
C ARG A 227 -1.87 -10.87 12.41
N TYR A 228 -2.94 -11.59 12.06
CA TYR A 228 -4.28 -11.02 11.94
C TYR A 228 -4.68 -10.27 13.20
N TRP A 229 -4.56 -10.89 14.37
CA TRP A 229 -4.89 -10.25 15.64
C TRP A 229 -4.00 -9.06 15.97
N ARG A 230 -2.72 -9.09 15.61
CA ARG A 230 -1.83 -7.95 15.74
C ARG A 230 -2.27 -6.80 14.82
N PHE A 231 -2.49 -7.05 13.53
CA PHE A 231 -2.92 -6.03 12.58
C PHE A 231 -4.29 -5.43 12.92
N ARG A 232 -5.16 -6.20 13.58
CA ARG A 232 -6.47 -5.76 14.04
C ARG A 232 -6.43 -4.96 15.34
N SER A 233 -5.36 -5.04 16.10
CA SER A 233 -5.27 -4.38 17.40
C SER A 233 -5.35 -2.86 17.27
N TYR A 234 -6.00 -2.23 18.26
CA TYR A 234 -6.06 -0.75 18.33
C TYR A 234 -4.65 -0.14 18.37
N GLU A 235 -3.76 -0.77 19.12
CA GLU A 235 -2.38 -0.32 19.26
C GLU A 235 -1.64 -0.29 17.91
N TRP A 236 -1.84 -1.30 17.07
CA TRP A 236 -1.25 -1.32 15.74
C TRP A 236 -1.86 -0.26 14.82
N VAL A 237 -3.18 -0.16 14.76
CA VAL A 237 -3.88 0.73 13.81
C VAL A 237 -3.71 2.19 14.19
N TYR A 238 -3.89 2.53 15.47
CA TYR A 238 -3.91 3.92 15.93
C TYR A 238 -2.64 4.35 16.65
N GLY A 239 -1.83 3.40 17.14
CA GLY A 239 -0.61 3.65 17.91
C GLY A 239 -0.90 4.12 19.33
N LYS A 240 0.14 4.53 20.02
CA LYS A 240 0.02 5.17 21.32
C LYS A 240 -0.50 6.59 21.13
N SER A 241 -1.65 6.89 21.71
CA SER A 241 -2.11 8.27 21.84
C SER A 241 -1.30 8.93 22.95
N VAL A 242 -0.33 9.76 22.60
CA VAL A 242 0.38 10.60 23.55
C VAL A 242 -0.41 11.90 23.68
N PRO A 243 -0.90 12.27 24.89
CA PRO A 243 -1.42 13.60 25.12
C PRO A 243 -0.29 14.60 24.85
N PHE A 244 -0.47 15.48 23.87
CA PHE A 244 0.56 16.46 23.54
C PHE A 244 0.08 17.88 23.85
N SER A 245 0.99 18.70 24.35
CA SER A 245 0.79 20.13 24.59
C SER A 245 1.36 21.01 23.47
N PHE A 246 2.23 20.45 22.65
CA PHE A 246 2.86 21.14 21.53
C PHE A 246 2.99 20.22 20.32
N SER A 247 2.74 20.77 19.12
CA SER A 247 2.92 20.06 17.85
C SER A 247 3.53 21.00 16.82
N CYS A 248 4.49 20.48 16.05
CA CYS A 248 5.03 21.18 14.89
C CYS A 248 5.18 20.23 13.71
N SER A 249 4.99 20.77 12.49
CA SER A 249 5.09 20.00 11.25
C SER A 249 5.94 20.75 10.24
N LYS A 250 6.69 19.98 9.43
CA LYS A 250 7.46 20.52 8.32
C LYS A 250 7.44 19.57 7.14
N ARG A 251 7.20 20.11 5.94
CA ARG A 251 7.28 19.38 4.67
C ARG A 251 8.71 19.42 4.13
N PHE A 252 9.21 18.24 3.79
CA PHE A 252 10.50 18.02 3.13
C PHE A 252 10.30 17.39 1.74
N VAL A 253 11.36 17.24 0.97
CA VAL A 253 11.32 16.58 -0.36
C VAL A 253 10.93 15.11 -0.29
N TRP A 254 11.23 14.45 0.83
CA TRP A 254 10.96 13.03 1.07
C TRP A 254 9.62 12.74 1.77
N GLY A 255 8.99 13.75 2.39
CA GLY A 255 7.73 13.58 3.12
C GLY A 255 7.44 14.73 4.08
N GLU A 256 6.35 14.63 4.82
CA GLU A 256 6.00 15.50 5.93
C GLU A 256 6.44 14.86 7.24
N LEU A 257 7.08 15.62 8.13
CA LEU A 257 7.41 15.22 9.48
C LEU A 257 6.57 16.03 10.44
N THR A 258 5.89 15.35 11.37
CA THR A 258 5.16 15.95 12.47
C THR A 258 5.72 15.45 13.78
N LEU A 259 6.09 16.37 14.66
CA LEU A 259 6.55 16.10 16.02
C LEU A 259 5.48 16.57 17.00
N GLN A 260 5.13 15.73 17.96
CA GLN A 260 4.22 16.03 19.06
C GLN A 260 4.94 15.81 20.38
N PHE A 261 4.81 16.75 21.31
CA PHE A 261 5.49 16.72 22.61
C PHE A 261 4.48 16.89 23.74
N ALA A 262 4.58 16.04 24.75
CA ALA A 262 4.01 16.25 26.06
C ALA A 262 5.04 17.01 26.91
N VAL A 263 4.71 18.24 27.32
CA VAL A 263 5.62 19.07 28.13
C VAL A 263 5.04 19.21 29.52
N GLU A 264 5.81 18.78 30.53
CA GLU A 264 5.47 18.89 31.96
C GLU A 264 6.56 19.69 32.67
N ASN A 265 6.18 20.72 33.38
CA ASN A 265 7.10 21.61 34.12
C ASN A 265 8.28 22.14 33.25
N GLY A 266 8.04 22.41 31.98
CA GLY A 266 9.04 22.91 31.06
C GLY A 266 10.00 21.85 30.49
N VAL A 267 9.76 20.57 30.79
CA VAL A 267 10.54 19.44 30.31
C VAL A 267 9.68 18.56 29.37
N CYS A 268 10.27 18.07 28.28
CA CYS A 268 9.62 17.10 27.43
C CYS A 268 9.52 15.74 28.18
N ALA A 269 8.29 15.37 28.54
CA ALA A 269 8.00 14.13 29.24
C ALA A 269 7.76 12.96 28.28
N ASP A 270 7.21 13.24 27.10
CA ASP A 270 6.97 12.23 26.05
C ASP A 270 6.95 12.89 24.67
N ALA A 271 7.23 12.12 23.61
CA ALA A 271 7.22 12.59 22.24
C ALA A 271 6.67 11.53 21.29
N ALA A 272 6.01 12.01 20.23
CA ALA A 272 5.60 11.16 19.11
C ALA A 272 6.08 11.77 17.80
N VAL A 273 6.49 10.88 16.88
CA VAL A 273 6.97 11.23 15.54
C VAL A 273 6.08 10.57 14.51
N TRP A 274 5.59 11.38 13.56
CA TRP A 274 4.72 10.92 12.49
C TRP A 274 5.23 11.40 11.14
N THR A 275 5.14 10.56 10.10
CA THR A 275 5.58 10.91 8.76
C THR A 275 4.87 10.11 7.67
N ASP A 276 4.73 10.71 6.49
CA ASP A 276 4.34 10.03 5.24
C ASP A 276 5.55 9.67 4.36
N ALA A 277 6.75 9.57 4.96
CA ALA A 277 7.95 9.09 4.28
C ALA A 277 7.74 7.67 3.75
N MET A 278 8.37 7.37 2.60
CA MET A 278 8.29 6.04 1.99
C MET A 278 9.08 4.99 2.77
N ASP A 279 10.10 5.38 3.51
CA ASP A 279 10.90 4.52 4.37
C ASP A 279 10.07 4.17 5.62
N ALA A 280 9.77 2.89 5.79
CA ALA A 280 8.99 2.40 6.92
C ALA A 280 9.74 2.50 8.25
N ASP A 281 11.06 2.38 8.22
CA ASP A 281 11.92 2.42 9.41
C ASP A 281 12.41 3.84 9.74
N PHE A 282 11.94 4.85 9.00
CA PHE A 282 12.37 6.25 9.17
C PHE A 282 12.22 6.75 10.61
N ALA A 283 11.15 6.40 11.29
CA ALA A 283 10.86 6.84 12.65
C ALA A 283 11.42 5.91 13.74
N ALA A 284 11.97 4.75 13.39
CA ALA A 284 12.45 3.77 14.37
C ALA A 284 13.63 4.25 15.25
N PRO A 285 14.55 5.12 14.76
CA PRO A 285 15.64 5.66 15.56
C PRO A 285 15.28 6.87 16.41
N LEU A 286 14.09 7.44 16.26
CA LEU A 286 13.64 8.68 16.91
C LEU A 286 12.73 8.38 18.08
#